data_9f931e189fedc3bc2211cfffb31b455c
#
_entry.id   9f931e189fedc3bc2211cfffb31b455c
#
_cell.length_a   1.000
_cell.length_b   1.000
_cell.length_c   1.000
_cell.angle_alpha   90.00
_cell.angle_beta   90.00
_cell.angle_gamma   90.00
#
_symmetry.space_group_name_H-M   'P 1'
#
loop_
_entity.id
_entity.type
_entity.pdbx_description
1 polymer ?
#
loop_
_entity_poly.entity_id
_entity_poly.type
_entity_poly.pdbx_seq_one_letter_code
_entity_poly.pdbx_strand_id
1 'polypeptide(L)'
;MSNPSTRRQFLWNSGGGLGGIALAAMLQDQGLLAAPEVIGAGGVLQQPHHLPRAKRVIQLFMAGAASHIDLFDYKPMLEKHHGEPSDFGEHVEAFQNGLGPWMKSPFSFAPYGDSGKYLSEVVNDFGPVVDDMAFVHNVVGKTGVHSAATDLQATGFQTPGFPGAGCWVSYGLGSLNENLPTFVVLPDQRGYASNGPKNWSAAFLPASHQGTAIFPGRKNPIADLFPPQTDTITSQSEERTLDLLGQLNRQHAAGRSGDSRLEARIQSYELAARMQLAAPDALDISGETRETLSMYGLDDVPSSFSNSINPREETVYFGRKCLVARRLIERGVRFVQIWSGNDNGFPRRNWDSHEDIQRDHGPLAKGMAVGASAL
;
A
#
# COMPACT_ATOMS: atom_id res chain seq x y z
N MET A 1 32.46 52.72 6.61
CA MET A 1 31.32 52.60 7.55
C MET A 1 30.81 51.17 7.48
N SER A 2 31.14 50.37 8.46
CA SER A 2 30.74 48.97 8.52
C SER A 2 29.27 48.87 8.95
N ASN A 3 28.46 48.22 8.12
CA ASN A 3 27.05 47.92 8.40
C ASN A 3 26.94 47.13 9.69
N PRO A 4 26.13 47.53 10.68
CA PRO A 4 25.99 46.76 11.91
C PRO A 4 25.36 45.41 11.61
N SER A 5 26.04 44.33 12.00
CA SER A 5 25.53 42.96 11.85
C SER A 5 24.22 42.81 12.63
N THR A 6 23.21 42.26 12.00
CA THR A 6 21.93 41.95 12.67
C THR A 6 22.15 40.88 13.75
N ARG A 7 21.29 40.85 14.79
CA ARG A 7 21.33 39.80 15.85
C ARG A 7 21.37 38.39 15.24
N ARG A 8 20.72 38.17 14.12
CA ARG A 8 20.71 36.90 13.39
C ARG A 8 22.08 36.61 12.74
N GLN A 9 22.74 37.59 12.15
CA GLN A 9 24.09 37.46 11.59
C GLN A 9 25.14 37.27 12.69
N PHE A 10 24.97 37.95 13.84
CA PHE A 10 25.84 37.74 15.01
C PHE A 10 25.72 36.28 15.52
N LEU A 11 24.52 35.76 15.69
CA LEU A 11 24.29 34.37 16.10
C LEU A 11 24.83 33.34 15.09
N TRP A 12 24.69 33.63 13.78
CA TRP A 12 25.28 32.81 12.73
C TRP A 12 26.80 32.78 12.77
N ASN A 13 27.42 33.96 12.91
CA ASN A 13 28.87 34.05 12.94
C ASN A 13 29.49 33.54 14.26
N SER A 14 28.76 33.62 15.36
CA SER A 14 29.20 33.09 16.67
C SER A 14 28.90 31.62 16.83
N GLY A 15 27.88 31.06 16.15
CA GLY A 15 27.49 29.65 16.18
C GLY A 15 28.19 28.76 15.17
N GLY A 16 28.87 29.33 14.17
CA GLY A 16 29.59 28.59 13.12
C GLY A 16 30.98 28.07 13.50
N GLY A 17 31.39 28.25 14.74
CA GLY A 17 32.67 27.74 15.23
C GLY A 17 32.56 26.32 15.83
N LEU A 18 33.64 25.86 16.50
CA LEU A 18 33.72 24.53 17.15
C LEU A 18 32.52 24.21 18.06
N GLY A 19 31.94 25.23 18.71
CA GLY A 19 30.74 25.06 19.53
C GLY A 19 29.47 24.70 18.73
N GLY A 20 29.32 25.25 17.53
CA GLY A 20 28.22 24.87 16.62
C GLY A 20 28.36 23.46 16.07
N ILE A 21 29.58 23.03 15.77
CA ILE A 21 29.88 21.65 15.34
C ILE A 21 29.63 20.68 16.48
N ALA A 22 30.09 21.01 17.74
CA ALA A 22 29.84 20.19 18.91
C ALA A 22 28.33 20.07 19.23
N LEU A 23 27.60 21.17 19.17
CA LEU A 23 26.13 21.17 19.34
C LEU A 23 25.43 20.34 18.26
N ALA A 24 25.84 20.49 17.00
CA ALA A 24 25.30 19.68 15.91
C ALA A 24 25.57 18.18 16.11
N ALA A 25 26.79 17.81 16.56
CA ALA A 25 27.14 16.41 16.89
C ALA A 25 26.30 15.88 18.07
N MET A 26 26.12 16.67 19.13
CA MET A 26 25.28 16.29 20.28
C MET A 26 23.79 16.16 19.90
N LEU A 27 23.26 17.05 19.07
CA LEU A 27 21.89 16.99 18.59
C LEU A 27 21.68 15.81 17.63
N GLN A 28 22.69 15.44 16.85
CA GLN A 28 22.69 14.27 15.99
C GLN A 28 22.70 12.97 16.81
N ASP A 29 23.49 12.90 17.86
CA ASP A 29 23.58 11.76 18.79
C ASP A 29 22.27 11.55 19.58
N GLN A 30 21.55 12.64 19.84
CA GLN A 30 20.22 12.62 20.47
C GLN A 30 19.05 12.45 19.47
N GLY A 31 19.34 12.27 18.18
CA GLY A 31 18.32 12.14 17.15
C GLY A 31 17.50 13.42 16.92
N LEU A 32 17.93 14.57 17.42
CA LEU A 32 17.24 15.87 17.31
C LEU A 32 17.62 16.63 16.03
N LEU A 33 18.74 16.28 15.40
CA LEU A 33 19.04 16.69 14.02
C LEU A 33 18.52 15.58 13.13
N ALA A 34 17.53 15.91 12.29
CA ALA A 34 17.07 14.96 11.28
C ALA A 34 18.26 14.61 10.38
N ALA A 35 18.72 13.37 10.49
CA ALA A 35 19.66 12.83 9.53
C ALA A 35 19.04 12.89 8.14
N PRO A 36 19.79 13.25 7.10
CA PRO A 36 19.29 13.29 5.71
C PRO A 36 19.08 11.89 5.12
N GLU A 37 18.69 10.91 5.91
CA GLU A 37 18.65 9.48 5.56
C GLU A 37 17.38 8.99 4.87
N VAL A 38 16.58 9.84 4.27
CA VAL A 38 15.29 9.39 3.70
C VAL A 38 15.35 9.13 2.22
N ILE A 39 16.40 9.53 1.55
CA ILE A 39 16.60 9.22 0.14
C ILE A 39 17.42 7.94 0.03
N GLY A 40 16.79 6.90 -0.53
CA GLY A 40 17.44 5.61 -0.76
C GLY A 40 18.29 5.61 -2.04
N ALA A 41 18.96 4.49 -2.29
CA ALA A 41 19.73 4.31 -3.52
C ALA A 41 18.82 4.36 -4.75
N GLY A 42 19.24 5.07 -5.79
CA GLY A 42 18.54 5.14 -7.07
C GLY A 42 17.38 6.15 -7.14
N GLY A 43 17.12 6.94 -6.09
CA GLY A 43 16.14 8.03 -6.15
C GLY A 43 16.64 9.25 -6.90
N VAL A 44 15.75 9.93 -7.65
CA VAL A 44 16.12 11.14 -8.42
C VAL A 44 16.12 12.42 -7.58
N LEU A 45 15.43 12.43 -6.44
CA LEU A 45 15.46 13.55 -5.52
C LEU A 45 16.76 13.55 -4.73
N GLN A 46 17.45 14.68 -4.69
CA GLN A 46 18.65 14.83 -3.87
C GLN A 46 18.31 15.16 -2.42
N GLN A 47 17.21 15.90 -2.21
CA GLN A 47 16.70 16.24 -0.87
C GLN A 47 15.17 16.30 -0.91
N PRO A 48 14.48 15.86 0.17
CA PRO A 48 13.04 16.05 0.29
C PRO A 48 12.69 17.55 0.38
N HIS A 49 11.55 17.94 -0.19
CA HIS A 49 11.05 19.33 -0.11
C HIS A 49 10.65 19.75 1.31
N HIS A 50 10.30 18.77 2.15
CA HIS A 50 9.92 18.94 3.54
C HIS A 50 10.64 17.92 4.40
N LEU A 51 10.81 18.21 5.69
CA LEU A 51 11.35 17.26 6.65
C LEU A 51 10.44 16.03 6.71
N PRO A 52 10.91 14.84 6.29
CA PRO A 52 10.08 13.65 6.25
C PRO A 52 9.86 13.10 7.66
N ARG A 53 8.61 12.76 7.97
CA ARG A 53 8.23 12.08 9.20
C ARG A 53 8.02 10.57 8.98
N ALA A 54 7.50 10.19 7.81
CA ALA A 54 7.30 8.81 7.42
C ALA A 54 8.42 8.35 6.47
N LYS A 55 8.96 7.16 6.69
CA LYS A 55 9.98 6.53 5.83
C LYS A 55 9.37 5.49 4.90
N ARG A 56 8.25 4.89 5.28
CA ARG A 56 7.57 3.77 4.61
C ARG A 56 6.08 4.01 4.60
N VAL A 57 5.39 3.44 3.61
CA VAL A 57 3.95 3.59 3.42
C VAL A 57 3.33 2.21 3.20
N ILE A 58 2.24 1.93 3.90
CA ILE A 58 1.32 0.86 3.56
C ILE A 58 0.01 1.51 3.14
N GLN A 59 -0.43 1.26 1.92
CA GLN A 59 -1.71 1.71 1.40
C GLN A 59 -2.69 0.55 1.36
N LEU A 60 -3.82 0.69 2.03
CA LEU A 60 -4.93 -0.26 1.98
C LEU A 60 -5.94 0.25 0.95
N PHE A 61 -6.26 -0.56 -0.05
CA PHE A 61 -7.16 -0.21 -1.15
C PHE A 61 -8.37 -1.15 -1.19
N MET A 62 -9.56 -0.62 -0.96
CA MET A 62 -10.83 -1.34 -0.95
C MET A 62 -11.50 -1.16 -2.31
N ALA A 63 -11.22 -2.08 -3.24
CA ALA A 63 -11.74 -2.02 -4.60
C ALA A 63 -13.25 -2.29 -4.67
N GLY A 64 -13.97 -1.50 -5.44
CA GLY A 64 -15.42 -1.58 -5.58
C GLY A 64 -16.18 -0.59 -4.70
N ALA A 65 -15.48 0.34 -4.02
CA ALA A 65 -16.01 1.41 -3.20
C ALA A 65 -16.59 0.95 -1.85
N ALA A 66 -15.72 0.84 -0.85
CA ALA A 66 -16.15 0.67 0.53
C ALA A 66 -17.09 1.81 0.94
N SER A 67 -18.24 1.48 1.51
CA SER A 67 -19.24 2.46 1.95
C SER A 67 -18.76 3.18 3.21
N HIS A 68 -18.25 4.41 3.05
CA HIS A 68 -17.74 5.20 4.17
C HIS A 68 -18.81 5.47 5.23
N ILE A 69 -20.07 5.70 4.82
CA ILE A 69 -21.19 5.98 5.73
C ILE A 69 -21.63 4.75 6.53
N ASP A 70 -21.21 3.56 6.13
CA ASP A 70 -21.50 2.31 6.84
C ASP A 70 -20.31 1.83 7.68
N LEU A 71 -19.14 2.47 7.58
CA LEU A 71 -17.90 2.06 8.24
C LEU A 71 -17.36 3.10 9.23
N PHE A 72 -17.07 4.32 8.75
CA PHE A 72 -16.30 5.32 9.51
C PHE A 72 -16.97 6.70 9.62
N ASP A 73 -17.96 6.99 8.81
CA ASP A 73 -18.56 8.31 8.70
C ASP A 73 -20.03 8.27 9.14
N TYR A 74 -20.24 8.24 10.47
CA TYR A 74 -21.57 8.17 11.08
C TYR A 74 -22.45 9.34 10.67
N LYS A 75 -23.64 9.06 10.15
CA LYS A 75 -24.63 10.03 9.66
C LYS A 75 -25.94 9.92 10.44
N PRO A 76 -26.09 10.57 11.61
CA PRO A 76 -27.33 10.49 12.41
C PRO A 76 -28.58 10.99 11.65
N MET A 77 -28.40 11.87 10.66
CA MET A 77 -29.52 12.34 9.84
C MET A 77 -30.10 11.25 8.96
N LEU A 78 -29.31 10.25 8.54
CA LEU A 78 -29.83 9.09 7.81
C LEU A 78 -30.71 8.20 8.69
N GLU A 79 -30.44 8.11 9.99
CA GLU A 79 -31.32 7.42 10.91
C GLU A 79 -32.65 8.16 11.07
N LYS A 80 -32.59 9.48 11.20
CA LYS A 80 -33.78 10.34 11.40
C LYS A 80 -34.71 10.32 10.20
N HIS A 81 -34.15 10.32 8.97
CA HIS A 81 -34.92 10.40 7.72
C HIS A 81 -35.06 9.04 7.02
N HIS A 82 -34.75 7.94 7.71
CA HIS A 82 -34.86 6.61 7.12
C HIS A 82 -36.25 6.31 6.56
N GLY A 83 -36.32 5.92 5.31
CA GLY A 83 -37.57 5.61 4.61
C GLY A 83 -38.29 6.81 3.99
N GLU A 84 -37.85 8.04 4.28
CA GLU A 84 -38.39 9.24 3.62
C GLU A 84 -37.82 9.37 2.20
N PRO A 85 -38.55 9.98 1.25
CA PRO A 85 -38.02 10.26 -0.08
C PRO A 85 -36.71 11.04 -0.02
N SER A 86 -35.71 10.63 -0.79
CA SER A 86 -34.45 11.35 -0.85
C SER A 86 -34.58 12.65 -1.64
N ASP A 87 -34.06 13.73 -1.08
CA ASP A 87 -33.96 15.04 -1.72
C ASP A 87 -32.55 15.61 -1.44
N PHE A 88 -31.80 15.83 -2.50
CA PHE A 88 -30.43 16.39 -2.43
C PHE A 88 -30.40 17.90 -2.73
N GLY A 89 -31.57 18.51 -3.02
CA GLY A 89 -31.66 19.91 -3.43
C GLY A 89 -31.11 20.20 -4.84
N GLU A 90 -30.58 19.19 -5.52
CA GLU A 90 -30.03 19.24 -6.85
C GLU A 90 -30.27 17.92 -7.59
N HIS A 91 -30.11 17.93 -8.93
CA HIS A 91 -30.19 16.71 -9.72
C HIS A 91 -29.00 15.80 -9.45
N VAL A 92 -29.28 14.58 -8.97
CA VAL A 92 -28.28 13.52 -8.80
C VAL A 92 -28.51 12.45 -9.86
N GLU A 93 -27.48 12.15 -10.64
CA GLU A 93 -27.54 11.09 -11.65
C GLU A 93 -27.50 9.71 -10.96
N ALA A 94 -28.53 8.92 -11.22
CA ALA A 94 -28.61 7.56 -10.73
C ALA A 94 -28.41 6.57 -11.89
N PHE A 95 -27.51 5.62 -11.70
CA PHE A 95 -27.10 4.71 -12.78
C PHE A 95 -28.10 3.59 -13.09
N GLN A 96 -29.10 3.33 -12.26
CA GLN A 96 -30.05 2.23 -12.48
C GLN A 96 -31.49 2.69 -12.24
N ASN A 97 -32.16 2.18 -11.24
CA ASN A 97 -33.60 2.35 -11.02
C ASN A 97 -34.02 3.69 -10.40
N GLY A 98 -33.18 4.71 -10.47
CA GLY A 98 -33.41 5.99 -9.82
C GLY A 98 -32.92 6.02 -8.36
N LEU A 99 -33.15 7.16 -7.71
CA LEU A 99 -32.82 7.33 -6.28
C LEU A 99 -33.93 6.68 -5.44
N GLY A 100 -33.51 5.84 -4.48
CA GLY A 100 -34.38 5.30 -3.45
C GLY A 100 -34.59 6.29 -2.30
N PRO A 101 -35.41 5.93 -1.29
CA PRO A 101 -35.54 6.71 -0.06
C PRO A 101 -34.23 6.75 0.71
N TRP A 102 -34.11 7.70 1.64
CA TRP A 102 -33.00 7.74 2.59
C TRP A 102 -32.89 6.41 3.34
N MET A 103 -31.66 5.89 3.42
CA MET A 103 -31.40 4.63 4.09
C MET A 103 -30.38 4.84 5.22
N LYS A 104 -30.77 4.47 6.45
CA LYS A 104 -29.81 4.39 7.55
C LYS A 104 -28.83 3.23 7.34
N SER A 105 -27.67 3.31 7.96
CA SER A 105 -26.76 2.17 8.01
C SER A 105 -27.42 0.95 8.66
N PRO A 106 -27.22 -0.26 8.15
CA PRO A 106 -27.66 -1.48 8.84
C PRO A 106 -26.79 -1.82 10.05
N PHE A 107 -25.62 -1.17 10.18
CA PHE A 107 -24.68 -1.38 11.26
C PHE A 107 -24.88 -0.33 12.36
N SER A 108 -24.68 -0.73 13.60
CA SER A 108 -24.66 0.18 14.75
C SER A 108 -23.32 0.91 14.83
N PHE A 109 -23.35 2.15 15.36
CA PHE A 109 -22.16 2.98 15.56
C PHE A 109 -21.98 3.31 17.03
N ALA A 110 -20.73 3.34 17.48
CA ALA A 110 -20.36 3.79 18.82
C ALA A 110 -19.10 4.65 18.79
N PRO A 111 -18.90 5.56 19.75
CA PRO A 111 -17.67 6.30 19.90
C PRO A 111 -16.58 5.41 20.51
N TYR A 112 -15.33 5.59 20.05
CA TYR A 112 -14.15 4.87 20.52
C TYR A 112 -12.99 5.83 20.79
N GLY A 113 -12.06 5.38 21.65
CA GLY A 113 -10.88 6.14 22.05
C GLY A 113 -11.23 7.40 22.87
N ASP A 114 -10.20 8.12 23.27
CA ASP A 114 -10.33 9.41 23.97
C ASP A 114 -10.85 10.50 23.03
N SER A 115 -10.59 10.37 21.73
CA SER A 115 -11.09 11.29 20.70
C SER A 115 -12.57 11.15 20.39
N GLY A 116 -13.23 10.09 20.84
CA GLY A 116 -14.67 9.84 20.62
C GLY A 116 -15.04 9.65 19.15
N LYS A 117 -14.12 9.17 18.31
CA LYS A 117 -14.39 8.90 16.88
C LYS A 117 -15.38 7.75 16.75
N TYR A 118 -16.37 7.91 15.86
CA TYR A 118 -17.36 6.89 15.62
C TYR A 118 -16.83 5.81 14.68
N LEU A 119 -17.01 4.55 15.08
CA LEU A 119 -16.78 3.37 14.26
C LEU A 119 -18.06 2.53 14.21
N SER A 120 -18.34 1.92 13.07
CA SER A 120 -19.40 0.91 13.03
C SER A 120 -18.94 -0.40 13.67
N GLU A 121 -19.89 -1.24 14.08
CA GLU A 121 -19.63 -2.52 14.74
C GLU A 121 -18.77 -3.49 13.93
N VAL A 122 -18.76 -3.36 12.60
CA VAL A 122 -18.00 -4.23 11.71
C VAL A 122 -16.53 -3.80 11.52
N VAL A 123 -16.17 -2.61 12.03
CA VAL A 123 -14.78 -2.10 12.04
C VAL A 123 -14.30 -1.70 13.43
N ASN A 124 -14.99 -2.16 14.48
CA ASN A 124 -14.69 -1.82 15.88
C ASN A 124 -13.33 -2.36 16.35
N ASP A 125 -12.70 -3.28 15.64
CA ASP A 125 -11.33 -3.72 15.91
C ASP A 125 -10.30 -2.59 15.80
N PHE A 126 -10.61 -1.48 15.12
CA PHE A 126 -9.81 -0.26 15.16
C PHE A 126 -9.91 0.53 16.47
N GLY A 127 -10.86 0.18 17.37
CA GLY A 127 -11.06 0.90 18.62
C GLY A 127 -9.78 1.16 19.43
N PRO A 128 -8.89 0.18 19.64
CA PRO A 128 -7.64 0.38 20.37
C PRO A 128 -6.65 1.36 19.72
N VAL A 129 -6.74 1.60 18.41
CA VAL A 129 -5.79 2.43 17.63
C VAL A 129 -6.46 3.67 17.03
N VAL A 130 -7.75 3.90 17.32
CA VAL A 130 -8.52 4.96 16.68
C VAL A 130 -7.98 6.36 16.97
N ASP A 131 -7.34 6.57 18.10
CA ASP A 131 -6.75 7.86 18.47
C ASP A 131 -5.52 8.21 17.64
N ASP A 132 -4.83 7.21 17.10
CA ASP A 132 -3.73 7.37 16.15
C ASP A 132 -4.21 7.56 14.71
N MET A 133 -5.52 7.42 14.43
CA MET A 133 -6.09 7.55 13.10
C MET A 133 -6.54 8.99 12.81
N ALA A 134 -6.26 9.47 11.61
CA ALA A 134 -6.84 10.72 11.08
C ALA A 134 -7.92 10.39 10.05
N PHE A 135 -9.14 10.87 10.26
CA PHE A 135 -10.25 10.71 9.32
C PHE A 135 -10.39 11.96 8.45
N VAL A 136 -10.35 11.77 7.15
CA VAL A 136 -10.57 12.85 6.18
C VAL A 136 -11.93 12.61 5.52
N HIS A 137 -12.94 13.27 6.06
CA HIS A 137 -14.30 13.23 5.52
C HIS A 137 -14.44 14.14 4.30
N ASN A 138 -15.51 13.96 3.52
CA ASN A 138 -15.85 14.79 2.34
C ASN A 138 -14.81 14.76 1.22
N VAL A 139 -14.05 13.68 1.07
CA VAL A 139 -13.22 13.48 -0.12
C VAL A 139 -14.11 13.08 -1.29
N VAL A 140 -14.07 13.88 -2.36
CA VAL A 140 -14.93 13.69 -3.53
C VAL A 140 -14.08 13.32 -4.75
N GLY A 141 -14.46 12.22 -5.41
CA GLY A 141 -13.90 11.83 -6.71
C GLY A 141 -14.71 12.42 -7.88
N LYS A 142 -14.09 12.48 -9.04
CA LYS A 142 -14.72 13.03 -10.26
C LYS A 142 -15.56 12.00 -11.04
N THR A 143 -15.58 10.73 -10.62
CA THR A 143 -16.28 9.66 -11.32
C THR A 143 -16.73 8.58 -10.34
N GLY A 144 -17.92 7.99 -10.59
CA GLY A 144 -18.45 6.82 -9.92
C GLY A 144 -18.21 5.50 -10.69
N VAL A 145 -17.55 5.55 -11.85
CA VAL A 145 -17.27 4.35 -12.66
C VAL A 145 -16.03 3.64 -12.11
N HIS A 146 -16.16 2.36 -11.72
CA HIS A 146 -15.11 1.62 -11.01
C HIS A 146 -13.74 1.67 -11.67
N SER A 147 -13.64 1.41 -12.99
CA SER A 147 -12.35 1.41 -13.68
C SER A 147 -11.67 2.77 -13.65
N ALA A 148 -12.41 3.84 -14.00
CA ALA A 148 -11.86 5.21 -13.99
C ALA A 148 -11.60 5.72 -12.56
N ALA A 149 -12.43 5.34 -11.58
CA ALA A 149 -12.23 5.67 -10.17
C ALA A 149 -11.02 4.95 -9.59
N THR A 150 -10.80 3.69 -9.97
CA THR A 150 -9.62 2.91 -9.55
C THR A 150 -8.34 3.52 -10.11
N ASP A 151 -8.31 3.90 -11.40
CA ASP A 151 -7.18 4.63 -11.98
C ASP A 151 -6.95 5.96 -11.25
N LEU A 152 -8.01 6.74 -10.99
CA LEU A 152 -7.92 8.01 -10.27
C LEU A 152 -7.29 7.86 -8.88
N GLN A 153 -7.71 6.86 -8.11
CA GLN A 153 -7.20 6.60 -6.77
C GLN A 153 -5.76 6.03 -6.79
N ALA A 154 -5.42 5.22 -7.79
CA ALA A 154 -4.11 4.60 -7.89
C ALA A 154 -3.05 5.53 -8.47
N THR A 155 -3.42 6.42 -9.41
CA THR A 155 -2.49 7.20 -10.23
C THR A 155 -2.70 8.72 -10.17
N GLY A 156 -3.87 9.18 -9.72
CA GLY A 156 -4.30 10.58 -9.77
C GLY A 156 -5.02 10.98 -11.08
N PHE A 157 -5.20 10.04 -12.03
CA PHE A 157 -5.81 10.28 -13.33
C PHE A 157 -6.92 9.26 -13.61
N GLN A 158 -7.98 9.69 -14.32
CA GLN A 158 -9.13 8.83 -14.68
C GLN A 158 -8.85 7.91 -15.88
N THR A 159 -7.72 8.05 -16.52
CA THR A 159 -7.34 7.30 -17.72
C THR A 159 -6.05 6.52 -17.49
N PRO A 160 -5.92 5.30 -18.06
CA PRO A 160 -4.70 4.53 -17.96
C PRO A 160 -3.49 5.23 -18.61
N GLY A 161 -2.27 4.83 -18.23
CA GLY A 161 -1.04 5.34 -18.83
C GLY A 161 -0.24 6.28 -17.92
N PHE A 162 -0.65 6.43 -16.69
CA PHE A 162 0.07 7.18 -15.67
C PHE A 162 0.65 6.24 -14.60
N PRO A 163 1.81 6.62 -14.00
CA PRO A 163 2.43 5.80 -12.97
C PRO A 163 1.59 5.73 -11.70
N GLY A 164 1.55 4.56 -11.08
CA GLY A 164 0.96 4.39 -9.76
C GLY A 164 1.72 5.17 -8.67
N ALA A 165 1.04 5.50 -7.57
CA ALA A 165 1.63 6.27 -6.46
C ALA A 165 2.95 5.67 -5.95
N GLY A 166 3.02 4.34 -5.77
CA GLY A 166 4.25 3.65 -5.35
C GLY A 166 5.39 3.75 -6.37
N CYS A 167 5.08 3.88 -7.67
CA CYS A 167 6.10 4.10 -8.71
C CYS A 167 6.75 5.46 -8.55
N TRP A 168 5.98 6.51 -8.27
CA TRP A 168 6.50 7.84 -7.99
C TRP A 168 7.37 7.89 -6.73
N VAL A 169 6.95 7.19 -5.67
CA VAL A 169 7.73 7.06 -4.44
C VAL A 169 9.05 6.34 -4.71
N SER A 170 9.03 5.24 -5.47
CA SER A 170 10.22 4.52 -5.88
C SER A 170 11.14 5.38 -6.75
N TYR A 171 10.60 6.08 -7.75
CA TYR A 171 11.36 6.95 -8.64
C TYR A 171 11.98 8.14 -7.90
N GLY A 172 11.20 8.82 -7.06
CA GLY A 172 11.65 10.01 -6.34
C GLY A 172 12.64 9.70 -5.22
N LEU A 173 12.34 8.70 -4.40
CA LEU A 173 13.02 8.44 -3.13
C LEU A 173 13.95 7.23 -3.15
N GLY A 174 13.91 6.40 -4.19
CA GLY A 174 14.73 5.20 -4.32
C GLY A 174 14.41 4.11 -3.31
N SER A 175 15.30 3.12 -3.17
CA SER A 175 15.14 1.95 -2.31
C SER A 175 15.86 2.10 -0.97
N LEU A 176 15.29 1.51 0.09
CA LEU A 176 15.93 1.37 1.41
C LEU A 176 16.60 -0.01 1.59
N ASN A 177 16.55 -0.86 0.57
CA ASN A 177 17.19 -2.18 0.55
C ASN A 177 17.65 -2.51 -0.87
N GLU A 178 18.49 -3.54 -1.02
CA GLU A 178 19.05 -3.95 -2.32
C GLU A 178 18.43 -5.25 -2.86
N ASN A 179 17.71 -6.01 -2.02
CA ASN A 179 17.30 -7.37 -2.32
C ASN A 179 15.79 -7.55 -2.54
N LEU A 180 15.00 -6.52 -2.23
CA LEU A 180 13.55 -6.52 -2.41
C LEU A 180 13.12 -5.31 -3.24
N PRO A 181 11.98 -5.40 -3.95
CA PRO A 181 11.45 -4.27 -4.69
C PRO A 181 11.14 -3.09 -3.76
N THR A 182 11.32 -1.88 -4.25
CA THR A 182 10.94 -0.66 -3.52
C THR A 182 9.44 -0.53 -3.35
N PHE A 183 8.68 -1.02 -4.34
CA PHE A 183 7.23 -1.02 -4.37
C PHE A 183 6.68 -2.44 -4.54
N VAL A 184 5.94 -2.92 -3.56
CA VAL A 184 5.28 -4.23 -3.56
C VAL A 184 3.77 -4.05 -3.54
N VAL A 185 3.08 -4.88 -4.29
CA VAL A 185 1.62 -4.95 -4.34
C VAL A 185 1.16 -6.32 -3.87
N LEU A 186 0.22 -6.33 -2.93
CA LEU A 186 -0.43 -7.54 -2.42
C LEU A 186 -1.89 -7.55 -2.93
N PRO A 187 -2.16 -8.12 -4.11
CA PRO A 187 -3.49 -8.14 -4.69
C PRO A 187 -4.49 -8.96 -3.85
N ASP A 188 -5.78 -8.84 -4.16
CA ASP A 188 -6.76 -9.80 -3.66
C ASP A 188 -6.41 -11.18 -4.22
N GLN A 189 -6.46 -12.21 -3.36
CA GLN A 189 -6.03 -13.53 -3.80
C GLN A 189 -7.00 -14.24 -4.76
N ARG A 190 -8.20 -13.71 -4.89
CA ARG A 190 -9.18 -14.15 -5.87
C ARG A 190 -8.95 -13.54 -7.26
N GLY A 191 -8.15 -12.48 -7.36
CA GLY A 191 -7.83 -11.84 -8.62
C GLY A 191 -7.48 -10.38 -8.47
N TYR A 192 -7.37 -9.70 -9.58
CA TYR A 192 -7.11 -8.27 -9.63
C TYR A 192 -8.41 -7.47 -9.62
N ALA A 193 -8.38 -6.27 -9.05
CA ALA A 193 -9.40 -5.25 -9.23
C ALA A 193 -9.43 -4.74 -10.67
N SER A 194 -10.41 -3.91 -11.01
CA SER A 194 -10.52 -3.27 -12.32
C SER A 194 -9.18 -2.66 -12.75
N ASN A 195 -8.85 -2.75 -14.04
CA ASN A 195 -7.58 -2.36 -14.66
C ASN A 195 -6.36 -3.25 -14.30
N GLY A 196 -6.46 -4.12 -13.32
CA GLY A 196 -5.41 -5.08 -12.98
C GLY A 196 -4.04 -4.45 -12.76
N PRO A 197 -2.97 -5.02 -13.35
CA PRO A 197 -1.60 -4.54 -13.17
C PRO A 197 -1.34 -3.10 -13.66
N LYS A 198 -2.25 -2.50 -14.44
CA LYS A 198 -2.11 -1.10 -14.86
C LYS A 198 -2.13 -0.13 -13.68
N ASN A 199 -2.83 -0.48 -12.58
CA ASN A 199 -2.92 0.34 -11.37
C ASN A 199 -1.56 0.57 -10.66
N TRP A 200 -0.57 -0.27 -10.89
CA TRP A 200 0.78 -0.15 -10.32
C TRP A 200 1.89 -0.19 -11.37
N SER A 201 1.51 0.12 -12.60
CA SER A 201 2.45 0.25 -13.71
C SER A 201 3.35 1.47 -13.53
N ALA A 202 4.59 1.35 -13.95
CA ALA A 202 5.52 2.48 -14.05
C ALA A 202 5.16 3.43 -15.21
N ALA A 203 4.33 2.99 -16.15
CA ALA A 203 3.88 3.74 -17.34
C ALA A 203 5.08 4.38 -18.08
N PHE A 204 5.23 5.70 -18.07
CA PHE A 204 6.33 6.41 -18.71
C PHE A 204 7.61 6.52 -17.86
N LEU A 205 7.55 6.12 -16.58
CA LEU A 205 8.75 6.00 -15.74
C LEU A 205 9.56 4.75 -16.12
N PRO A 206 10.84 4.66 -15.72
CA PRO A 206 11.63 3.43 -15.94
C PRO A 206 10.94 2.21 -15.30
N ALA A 207 10.95 1.09 -16.00
CA ALA A 207 10.25 -0.13 -15.59
C ALA A 207 10.72 -0.70 -14.23
N SER A 208 11.94 -0.36 -13.80
CA SER A 208 12.47 -0.73 -12.48
C SER A 208 11.66 -0.18 -11.29
N HIS A 209 10.82 0.80 -11.52
CA HIS A 209 9.94 1.40 -10.49
C HIS A 209 8.53 0.80 -10.45
N GLN A 210 8.24 -0.16 -11.33
CA GLN A 210 6.94 -0.84 -11.37
C GLN A 210 6.69 -1.64 -10.09
N GLY A 211 5.43 -1.69 -9.65
CA GLY A 211 5.03 -2.51 -8.51
C GLY A 211 5.16 -4.00 -8.80
N THR A 212 5.76 -4.74 -7.87
CA THR A 212 5.89 -6.20 -7.94
C THR A 212 4.70 -6.83 -7.20
N ALA A 213 3.89 -7.59 -7.93
CA ALA A 213 2.74 -8.29 -7.36
C ALA A 213 3.18 -9.57 -6.63
N ILE A 214 2.75 -9.73 -5.38
CA ILE A 214 3.00 -10.88 -4.53
C ILE A 214 1.66 -11.39 -3.98
N PHE A 215 1.42 -12.69 -4.07
CA PHE A 215 0.23 -13.37 -3.55
C PHE A 215 0.60 -14.30 -2.37
N PRO A 216 0.65 -13.80 -1.12
CA PRO A 216 1.19 -14.54 0.02
C PRO A 216 0.49 -15.87 0.34
N GLY A 217 -0.76 -16.03 -0.11
CA GLY A 217 -1.56 -17.26 0.11
C GLY A 217 -1.38 -18.33 -0.96
N ARG A 218 -0.65 -18.06 -2.05
CA ARG A 218 -0.47 -19.01 -3.16
C ARG A 218 0.78 -19.89 -2.95
N LYS A 219 0.76 -21.08 -3.52
CA LYS A 219 1.93 -21.99 -3.53
C LYS A 219 3.16 -21.32 -4.15
N ASN A 220 2.95 -20.52 -5.22
CA ASN A 220 3.95 -19.69 -5.85
C ASN A 220 3.55 -18.23 -5.64
N PRO A 221 3.98 -17.57 -4.56
CA PRO A 221 3.56 -16.21 -4.23
C PRO A 221 3.99 -15.16 -5.26
N ILE A 222 5.12 -15.37 -5.92
CA ILE A 222 5.66 -14.51 -6.96
C ILE A 222 5.76 -15.36 -8.23
N ALA A 223 5.11 -14.90 -9.29
CA ALA A 223 5.16 -15.60 -10.57
C ALA A 223 6.59 -15.64 -11.10
N ASP A 224 6.98 -16.78 -11.62
CA ASP A 224 8.25 -17.01 -12.31
C ASP A 224 9.51 -16.60 -11.52
N LEU A 225 9.42 -16.56 -10.17
CA LEU A 225 10.56 -16.24 -9.32
C LEU A 225 11.67 -17.29 -9.42
N PHE A 226 11.27 -18.56 -9.51
CA PHE A 226 12.22 -19.66 -9.69
C PHE A 226 12.01 -20.32 -11.05
N PRO A 227 13.10 -20.71 -11.73
CA PRO A 227 12.97 -21.48 -12.95
C PRO A 227 12.36 -22.85 -12.67
N PRO A 228 11.72 -23.48 -13.67
CA PRO A 228 11.29 -24.85 -13.54
C PRO A 228 12.50 -25.74 -13.25
N GLN A 229 12.43 -26.52 -12.18
CA GLN A 229 13.51 -27.46 -11.85
C GLN A 229 13.56 -28.60 -12.88
N THR A 230 14.70 -28.74 -13.52
CA THR A 230 15.00 -29.81 -14.46
C THR A 230 16.34 -30.45 -14.11
N ASP A 231 16.66 -31.60 -14.68
CA ASP A 231 17.94 -32.27 -14.45
C ASP A 231 19.17 -31.43 -14.90
N THR A 232 18.93 -30.42 -15.74
CA THR A 232 19.97 -29.53 -16.27
C THR A 232 20.03 -28.15 -15.60
N ILE A 233 18.94 -27.74 -14.92
CA ILE A 233 18.87 -26.47 -14.21
C ILE A 233 19.03 -26.75 -12.72
N THR A 234 20.23 -26.54 -12.21
CA THR A 234 20.57 -26.61 -10.79
C THR A 234 20.84 -25.21 -10.25
N SER A 235 20.77 -24.98 -8.94
CA SER A 235 21.09 -23.69 -8.34
C SER A 235 22.47 -23.17 -8.77
N GLN A 236 23.47 -24.07 -8.89
CA GLN A 236 24.82 -23.70 -9.35
C GLN A 236 24.86 -23.34 -10.84
N SER A 237 24.11 -24.05 -11.70
CA SER A 237 24.05 -23.71 -13.13
C SER A 237 23.28 -22.40 -13.36
N GLU A 238 22.28 -22.13 -12.53
CA GLU A 238 21.51 -20.88 -12.54
C GLU A 238 22.39 -19.69 -12.15
N GLU A 239 23.12 -19.76 -11.03
CA GLU A 239 24.04 -18.72 -10.58
C GLU A 239 25.06 -18.35 -11.68
N ARG A 240 25.70 -19.36 -12.27
CA ARG A 240 26.63 -19.15 -13.39
C ARG A 240 25.97 -18.52 -14.62
N THR A 241 24.74 -18.90 -14.90
CA THR A 241 23.97 -18.34 -16.03
C THR A 241 23.63 -16.88 -15.77
N LEU A 242 23.22 -16.53 -14.56
CA LEU A 242 22.93 -15.16 -14.15
C LEU A 242 24.20 -14.29 -14.21
N ASP A 243 25.34 -14.78 -13.76
CA ASP A 243 26.62 -14.09 -13.84
C ASP A 243 27.03 -13.83 -15.30
N LEU A 244 26.90 -14.83 -16.16
CA LEU A 244 27.20 -14.68 -17.60
C LEU A 244 26.24 -13.68 -18.27
N LEU A 245 24.94 -13.77 -17.99
CA LEU A 245 23.94 -12.80 -18.46
C LEU A 245 24.27 -11.38 -17.99
N GLY A 246 24.67 -11.21 -16.73
CA GLY A 246 25.10 -9.93 -16.18
C GLY A 246 26.31 -9.35 -16.92
N GLN A 247 27.32 -10.18 -17.28
CA GLN A 247 28.48 -9.76 -18.08
C GLN A 247 28.07 -9.35 -19.49
N LEU A 248 27.26 -10.17 -20.18
CA LEU A 248 26.75 -9.87 -21.52
C LEU A 248 25.88 -8.60 -21.53
N ASN A 249 25.04 -8.41 -20.54
CA ASN A 249 24.21 -7.22 -20.39
C ASN A 249 25.05 -5.95 -20.21
N ARG A 250 26.07 -5.99 -19.34
CA ARG A 250 27.02 -4.87 -19.17
C ARG A 250 27.76 -4.54 -20.44
N GLN A 251 28.26 -5.56 -21.17
CA GLN A 251 28.92 -5.38 -22.44
C GLN A 251 27.97 -4.77 -23.49
N HIS A 252 26.74 -5.25 -23.55
CA HIS A 252 25.70 -4.73 -24.44
C HIS A 252 25.31 -3.28 -24.12
N ALA A 253 25.19 -2.93 -22.83
CA ALA A 253 24.88 -1.59 -22.37
C ALA A 253 26.02 -0.59 -22.63
N ALA A 254 27.30 -1.00 -22.52
CA ALA A 254 28.44 -0.14 -22.73
C ALA A 254 28.48 0.51 -24.15
N GLY A 255 27.93 -0.18 -25.14
CA GLY A 255 27.77 0.35 -26.51
C GLY A 255 26.50 1.20 -26.73
N ARG A 256 25.66 1.38 -25.69
CA ARG A 256 24.34 2.01 -25.79
C ARG A 256 24.09 2.95 -24.59
N SER A 257 25.08 3.78 -24.31
CA SER A 257 25.00 4.76 -23.23
C SER A 257 23.79 5.70 -23.44
N GLY A 258 22.90 5.78 -22.44
CA GLY A 258 21.69 6.59 -22.47
C GLY A 258 20.39 5.84 -22.85
N ASP A 259 20.43 4.53 -23.11
CA ASP A 259 19.21 3.72 -23.23
C ASP A 259 18.69 3.31 -21.85
N SER A 260 17.88 4.20 -21.26
CA SER A 260 17.28 3.99 -19.94
C SER A 260 16.34 2.77 -19.87
N ARG A 261 15.77 2.33 -21.00
CA ARG A 261 14.91 1.14 -21.05
C ARG A 261 15.71 -0.14 -20.93
N LEU A 262 16.87 -0.19 -21.58
CA LEU A 262 17.79 -1.32 -21.48
C LEU A 262 18.34 -1.44 -20.06
N GLU A 263 18.75 -0.33 -19.46
CA GLU A 263 19.25 -0.29 -18.10
C GLU A 263 18.19 -0.73 -17.08
N ALA A 264 16.97 -0.21 -17.19
CA ALA A 264 15.84 -0.62 -16.35
C ALA A 264 15.53 -2.13 -16.47
N ARG A 265 15.66 -2.70 -17.69
CA ARG A 265 15.45 -4.13 -17.89
C ARG A 265 16.54 -4.97 -17.24
N ILE A 266 17.80 -4.56 -17.35
CA ILE A 266 18.93 -5.22 -16.68
C ILE A 266 18.71 -5.20 -15.16
N GLN A 267 18.41 -4.05 -14.57
CA GLN A 267 18.13 -3.89 -13.15
C GLN A 267 16.96 -4.77 -12.66
N SER A 268 15.93 -4.93 -13.49
CA SER A 268 14.78 -5.80 -13.17
C SER A 268 15.18 -7.27 -13.08
N TYR A 269 16.04 -7.76 -13.96
CA TYR A 269 16.55 -9.14 -13.90
C TYR A 269 17.48 -9.36 -12.71
N GLU A 270 18.37 -8.41 -12.43
CA GLU A 270 19.26 -8.48 -11.28
C GLU A 270 18.49 -8.45 -9.96
N LEU A 271 17.44 -7.63 -9.86
CA LEU A 271 16.55 -7.61 -8.71
C LEU A 271 15.82 -8.95 -8.56
N ALA A 272 15.29 -9.52 -9.65
CA ALA A 272 14.63 -10.82 -9.61
C ALA A 272 15.54 -11.92 -9.06
N ALA A 273 16.80 -11.94 -9.46
CA ALA A 273 17.81 -12.88 -8.94
C ALA A 273 18.05 -12.69 -7.43
N ARG A 274 18.19 -11.44 -6.94
CA ARG A 274 18.34 -11.16 -5.52
C ARG A 274 17.08 -11.50 -4.71
N MET A 275 15.90 -11.32 -5.30
CA MET A 275 14.62 -11.68 -4.68
C MET A 275 14.47 -13.17 -4.42
N GLN A 276 15.09 -14.04 -5.22
CA GLN A 276 15.04 -15.50 -4.99
C GLN A 276 15.55 -15.87 -3.59
N LEU A 277 16.51 -15.13 -3.07
CA LEU A 277 17.08 -15.35 -1.73
C LEU A 277 16.28 -14.64 -0.63
N ALA A 278 15.82 -13.42 -0.87
CA ALA A 278 15.25 -12.56 0.16
C ALA A 278 13.72 -12.69 0.30
N ALA A 279 13.01 -12.94 -0.81
CA ALA A 279 11.56 -12.99 -0.78
C ALA A 279 10.99 -14.19 0.01
N PRO A 280 11.53 -15.43 -0.08
CA PRO A 280 11.02 -16.54 0.71
C PRO A 280 11.02 -16.24 2.21
N ASP A 281 12.12 -15.69 2.75
CA ASP A 281 12.20 -15.32 4.17
C ASP A 281 11.20 -14.21 4.55
N ALA A 282 11.00 -13.22 3.69
CA ALA A 282 10.02 -12.15 3.93
C ALA A 282 8.57 -12.68 3.94
N LEU A 283 8.27 -13.69 3.15
CA LEU A 283 6.93 -14.25 2.98
C LEU A 283 6.61 -15.41 3.93
N ASP A 284 7.63 -16.03 4.53
CA ASP A 284 7.45 -17.12 5.48
C ASP A 284 7.03 -16.57 6.85
N ILE A 285 5.78 -16.81 7.21
CA ILE A 285 5.19 -16.43 8.51
C ILE A 285 5.21 -17.57 9.54
N SER A 286 5.81 -18.72 9.22
CA SER A 286 5.81 -19.89 10.11
C SER A 286 6.61 -19.68 11.40
N GLY A 287 7.56 -18.74 11.38
CA GLY A 287 8.36 -18.34 12.54
C GLY A 287 7.71 -17.27 13.42
N GLU A 288 6.52 -16.76 13.08
CA GLU A 288 5.83 -15.78 13.91
C GLU A 288 5.27 -16.41 15.20
N THR A 289 5.21 -15.63 16.28
CA THR A 289 4.64 -16.11 17.54
C THR A 289 3.13 -16.33 17.41
N ARG A 290 2.57 -17.15 18.28
CA ARG A 290 1.14 -17.42 18.31
C ARG A 290 0.35 -16.13 18.59
N GLU A 291 0.87 -15.27 19.46
CA GLU A 291 0.28 -13.98 19.79
C GLU A 291 0.24 -13.07 18.55
N THR A 292 1.33 -13.02 17.80
CA THR A 292 1.38 -12.28 16.53
C THR A 292 0.36 -12.83 15.53
N LEU A 293 0.32 -14.14 15.34
CA LEU A 293 -0.65 -14.76 14.43
C LEU A 293 -2.08 -14.43 14.85
N SER A 294 -2.39 -14.49 16.15
CA SER A 294 -3.69 -14.12 16.72
C SER A 294 -4.08 -12.68 16.42
N MET A 295 -3.18 -11.73 16.63
CA MET A 295 -3.42 -10.32 16.34
C MET A 295 -3.86 -10.08 14.88
N TYR A 296 -3.27 -10.82 13.94
CA TYR A 296 -3.62 -10.75 12.52
C TYR A 296 -4.77 -11.68 12.10
N GLY A 297 -5.44 -12.36 13.07
CA GLY A 297 -6.55 -13.28 12.80
C GLY A 297 -6.14 -14.56 12.09
N LEU A 298 -4.94 -15.07 12.34
CA LEU A 298 -4.36 -16.24 11.70
C LEU A 298 -4.28 -17.48 12.62
N ASP A 299 -5.00 -17.48 13.76
CA ASP A 299 -5.03 -18.63 14.69
C ASP A 299 -5.70 -19.85 14.09
N ASP A 300 -6.75 -19.63 13.31
CA ASP A 300 -7.65 -20.66 12.81
C ASP A 300 -7.77 -20.54 11.29
N VAL A 301 -6.70 -20.95 10.60
CA VAL A 301 -6.68 -20.98 9.14
C VAL A 301 -7.48 -22.19 8.64
N PRO A 302 -8.55 -21.99 7.84
CA PRO A 302 -9.31 -23.09 7.27
C PRO A 302 -8.44 -24.01 6.41
N SER A 303 -8.68 -25.32 6.49
CA SER A 303 -8.01 -26.30 5.62
C SER A 303 -8.42 -26.19 4.15
N SER A 304 -9.60 -25.64 3.90
CA SER A 304 -10.12 -25.31 2.57
C SER A 304 -10.92 -24.02 2.66
N PHE A 305 -10.89 -23.23 1.60
CA PHE A 305 -11.64 -21.99 1.49
C PHE A 305 -12.90 -22.21 0.66
N SER A 306 -13.99 -21.58 1.10
CA SER A 306 -15.28 -21.64 0.42
C SER A 306 -15.35 -20.68 -0.77
N ASN A 307 -16.39 -20.84 -1.58
CA ASN A 307 -16.70 -19.88 -2.63
C ASN A 307 -17.57 -18.71 -2.16
N SER A 308 -18.04 -18.72 -0.90
CA SER A 308 -18.83 -17.64 -0.31
C SER A 308 -17.95 -16.65 0.44
N ILE A 309 -18.39 -15.40 0.51
CA ILE A 309 -17.77 -14.41 1.40
C ILE A 309 -18.21 -14.72 2.83
N ASN A 310 -17.26 -14.85 3.74
CA ASN A 310 -17.54 -15.03 5.16
C ASN A 310 -16.43 -14.40 6.03
N PRO A 311 -16.74 -13.95 7.25
CA PRO A 311 -15.81 -13.18 8.08
C PRO A 311 -14.51 -13.94 8.38
N ARG A 312 -14.57 -15.26 8.62
CA ARG A 312 -13.40 -16.06 8.97
C ARG A 312 -12.37 -16.10 7.86
N GLU A 313 -12.80 -16.38 6.64
CA GLU A 313 -11.91 -16.45 5.49
C GLU A 313 -11.36 -15.07 5.11
N GLU A 314 -12.21 -14.03 5.15
CA GLU A 314 -11.78 -12.65 4.85
C GLU A 314 -10.73 -12.17 5.87
N THR A 315 -10.89 -12.52 7.15
CA THR A 315 -9.90 -12.23 8.20
C THR A 315 -8.56 -12.90 7.90
N VAL A 316 -8.56 -14.18 7.56
CA VAL A 316 -7.33 -14.91 7.21
C VAL A 316 -6.66 -14.33 5.96
N TYR A 317 -7.46 -14.03 4.94
CA TYR A 317 -6.94 -13.48 3.69
C TYR A 317 -6.29 -12.11 3.88
N PHE A 318 -6.99 -11.21 4.54
CA PHE A 318 -6.50 -9.85 4.72
C PHE A 318 -5.40 -9.78 5.78
N GLY A 319 -5.56 -10.48 6.90
CA GLY A 319 -4.58 -10.54 7.97
C GLY A 319 -3.23 -11.08 7.51
N ARG A 320 -3.22 -12.13 6.67
CA ARG A 320 -1.97 -12.64 6.07
C ARG A 320 -1.26 -11.58 5.23
N LYS A 321 -2.00 -10.80 4.43
CA LYS A 321 -1.41 -9.71 3.64
C LYS A 321 -0.86 -8.61 4.55
N CYS A 322 -1.57 -8.25 5.62
CA CYS A 322 -1.10 -7.27 6.59
C CYS A 322 0.18 -7.73 7.29
N LEU A 323 0.24 -8.97 7.77
CA LEU A 323 1.43 -9.52 8.40
C LEU A 323 2.63 -9.56 7.44
N VAL A 324 2.41 -10.00 6.20
CA VAL A 324 3.47 -9.98 5.16
C VAL A 324 3.89 -8.54 4.83
N ALA A 325 2.96 -7.58 4.75
CA ALA A 325 3.28 -6.18 4.53
C ALA A 325 4.18 -5.62 5.64
N ARG A 326 3.88 -5.91 6.92
CA ARG A 326 4.75 -5.56 8.05
C ARG A 326 6.16 -6.11 7.84
N ARG A 327 6.30 -7.40 7.56
CA ARG A 327 7.59 -8.05 7.33
C ARG A 327 8.38 -7.46 6.17
N LEU A 328 7.68 -7.06 5.10
CA LEU A 328 8.29 -6.41 3.95
C LEU A 328 8.82 -5.01 4.29
N ILE A 329 8.05 -4.19 5.00
CA ILE A 329 8.51 -2.85 5.39
C ILE A 329 9.64 -2.89 6.45
N GLU A 330 9.63 -3.86 7.35
CA GLU A 330 10.73 -4.12 8.29
C GLU A 330 12.04 -4.43 7.56
N ARG A 331 11.96 -5.10 6.40
CA ARG A 331 13.09 -5.43 5.52
C ARG A 331 13.44 -4.33 4.49
N GLY A 332 12.86 -3.15 4.62
CA GLY A 332 13.22 -1.97 3.82
C GLY A 332 12.42 -1.79 2.53
N VAL A 333 11.34 -2.52 2.31
CA VAL A 333 10.37 -2.15 1.27
C VAL A 333 9.76 -0.80 1.62
N ARG A 334 9.76 0.15 0.70
CA ARG A 334 9.35 1.52 0.99
C ARG A 334 7.84 1.74 0.86
N PHE A 335 7.22 1.10 -0.12
CA PHE A 335 5.79 1.24 -0.39
C PHE A 335 5.16 -0.15 -0.59
N VAL A 336 4.16 -0.47 0.22
CA VAL A 336 3.37 -1.69 0.08
C VAL A 336 1.91 -1.29 -0.16
N GLN A 337 1.30 -1.84 -1.20
CA GLN A 337 -0.11 -1.62 -1.51
C GLN A 337 -0.88 -2.93 -1.32
N ILE A 338 -1.85 -2.94 -0.41
CA ILE A 338 -2.70 -4.10 -0.12
C ILE A 338 -4.08 -3.86 -0.75
N TRP A 339 -4.51 -4.75 -1.62
CA TRP A 339 -5.81 -4.71 -2.25
C TRP A 339 -6.79 -5.66 -1.56
N SER A 340 -7.99 -5.18 -1.30
CA SER A 340 -9.15 -5.97 -0.91
C SER A 340 -10.23 -5.81 -1.97
N GLY A 341 -10.71 -6.93 -2.51
CA GLY A 341 -11.66 -6.97 -3.62
C GLY A 341 -10.99 -7.20 -4.97
N ASN A 342 -11.63 -8.05 -5.77
CA ASN A 342 -11.27 -8.33 -7.15
C ASN A 342 -12.17 -7.54 -8.14
N ASP A 343 -12.09 -7.83 -9.41
CA ASP A 343 -12.95 -7.22 -10.43
C ASP A 343 -14.41 -7.68 -10.30
N ASN A 344 -15.32 -6.93 -10.93
CA ASN A 344 -16.78 -7.06 -10.85
C ASN A 344 -17.36 -8.37 -11.43
N GLY A 345 -16.59 -9.47 -11.38
CA GLY A 345 -17.11 -10.80 -11.72
C GLY A 345 -18.20 -11.26 -10.74
N PHE A 346 -19.13 -12.09 -11.23
CA PHE A 346 -20.14 -12.71 -10.39
C PHE A 346 -19.66 -14.12 -9.93
N PRO A 347 -19.82 -14.51 -8.67
CA PRO A 347 -20.36 -13.74 -7.55
C PRO A 347 -19.39 -12.61 -7.11
N ARG A 348 -19.95 -11.44 -6.83
CA ARG A 348 -19.17 -10.27 -6.45
C ARG A 348 -18.40 -10.53 -5.14
N ARG A 349 -17.11 -10.21 -5.16
CA ARG A 349 -16.22 -10.36 -4.01
C ARG A 349 -15.33 -9.15 -3.86
N ASN A 350 -15.95 -8.02 -3.99
CA ASN A 350 -15.35 -6.70 -3.79
C ASN A 350 -16.32 -5.83 -2.96
N TRP A 351 -15.95 -4.58 -2.76
CA TRP A 351 -16.72 -3.64 -1.95
C TRP A 351 -17.91 -2.99 -2.70
N ASP A 352 -18.21 -3.44 -3.91
CA ASP A 352 -19.35 -2.97 -4.69
C ASP A 352 -20.62 -3.76 -4.32
N SER A 353 -21.31 -3.32 -3.27
CA SER A 353 -22.56 -3.94 -2.84
C SER A 353 -23.76 -3.22 -3.46
N HIS A 354 -24.52 -3.93 -4.29
CA HIS A 354 -25.73 -3.40 -4.93
C HIS A 354 -27.02 -3.94 -4.34
N GLU A 355 -26.96 -4.99 -3.54
CA GLU A 355 -28.17 -5.72 -3.08
C GLU A 355 -28.30 -5.69 -1.55
N ASP A 356 -27.25 -6.07 -0.85
CA ASP A 356 -27.28 -6.26 0.60
C ASP A 356 -25.94 -5.87 1.21
N ILE A 357 -25.85 -4.63 1.71
CA ILE A 357 -24.62 -4.07 2.27
C ILE A 357 -24.17 -4.85 3.52
N GLN A 358 -25.11 -5.40 4.30
CA GLN A 358 -24.79 -6.16 5.51
C GLN A 358 -24.13 -7.49 5.16
N ARG A 359 -24.70 -8.20 4.21
CA ARG A 359 -24.15 -9.47 3.70
C ARG A 359 -22.81 -9.29 3.03
N ASP A 360 -22.66 -8.25 2.22
CA ASP A 360 -21.52 -8.09 1.32
C ASP A 360 -20.36 -7.36 2.00
N HIS A 361 -20.64 -6.24 2.71
CA HIS A 361 -19.60 -5.45 3.39
C HIS A 361 -19.18 -6.00 4.74
N GLY A 362 -20.11 -6.57 5.52
CA GLY A 362 -19.82 -7.02 6.87
C GLY A 362 -18.61 -7.94 6.97
N PRO A 363 -18.54 -9.04 6.21
CA PRO A 363 -17.38 -9.94 6.21
C PRO A 363 -16.09 -9.29 5.75
N LEU A 364 -16.13 -8.47 4.69
CA LEU A 364 -14.95 -7.77 4.17
C LEU A 364 -14.42 -6.74 5.16
N ALA A 365 -15.34 -5.97 5.79
CA ALA A 365 -15.00 -4.96 6.79
C ALA A 365 -14.36 -5.58 8.02
N LYS A 366 -14.93 -6.68 8.53
CA LYS A 366 -14.37 -7.40 9.67
C LYS A 366 -12.98 -7.95 9.38
N GLY A 367 -12.80 -8.58 8.23
CA GLY A 367 -11.50 -9.11 7.81
C GLY A 367 -10.45 -8.02 7.65
N MET A 368 -10.83 -6.88 7.06
CA MET A 368 -9.98 -5.72 6.91
C MET A 368 -9.60 -5.12 8.26
N ALA A 369 -10.58 -4.93 9.17
CA ALA A 369 -10.38 -4.26 10.45
C ALA A 369 -9.40 -5.03 11.35
N VAL A 370 -9.54 -6.35 11.47
CA VAL A 370 -8.63 -7.20 12.27
C VAL A 370 -7.20 -7.10 11.77
N GLY A 371 -6.98 -7.30 10.47
CA GLY A 371 -5.63 -7.27 9.91
C GLY A 371 -5.00 -5.88 9.94
N ALA A 372 -5.78 -4.82 9.66
CA ALA A 372 -5.27 -3.46 9.59
C ALA A 372 -5.01 -2.85 10.98
N SER A 373 -5.81 -3.20 11.99
CA SER A 373 -5.57 -2.73 13.37
C SER A 373 -4.32 -3.34 13.99
N ALA A 374 -3.89 -4.51 13.50
CA ALA A 374 -2.67 -5.17 13.94
C ALA A 374 -1.39 -4.60 13.29
N LEU A 375 -1.52 -3.83 12.19
CA LEU A 375 -0.41 -3.13 11.54
C LEU A 375 0.09 -1.97 12.37
#